data_0ab5a2da671f70183e6a5f5381d0c060
#
_entry.id   0ab5a2da671f70183e6a5f5381d0c060
#
_cell.length_a   1.000
_cell.length_b   1.000
_cell.length_c   1.000
_cell.angle_alpha   90.00
_cell.angle_beta   90.00
_cell.angle_gamma   90.00
#
_symmetry.space_group_name_H-M   'P 1'
#
loop_
_entity.id
_entity.type
_entity.pdbx_description
1 polymer ?
#
loop_
_entity_poly.entity_id
_entity_poly.type
_entity_poly.pdbx_seq_one_letter_code
_entity_poly.pdbx_strand_id
1 'polypeptide(L)'
;MNISSNELRVKLIQDGTIGERDQYRKYSFSKFKASLKKHQELALHNMKLLEDGDVTVNSVSTINSNIGIYSDCVGAGKSYTLLALIDINDRELDESRLEVHMAGCVQMKHISTMRTTMTTLLVVPHSIIKQWEGYILENTDFTYYKINNNKARERFQVDSSLDIILVSSTMYNQFMMYHSDIQFNRVIFDEADSINIPNCDKPNTNFTWMVTSSLQNLLFVHGYYYVREHVEGPFMSRHFKRHLVNGIRKNGYIKETFKSLHPLSDHILKYIVIKNNDDFIQNCFQMLEPEILTINCSTPAYLNIVKGVTSHEVLQRLSAGDKEGAMLAMGCNVDTFSNIIEHVTKDLHMQLSNLESQLEFIRGLMYSRSSDLDAQNRRIENTQTDIDEIKNKISLIEDRMKEHKESSCPVCMDTFDDPIACVSCCNNMFCFECITKCIERNPSCPMCRSSIDQDNLNVIYDKKLSQRKDSRPTKEESLLNLLRKKDRKFLVFSSYDNTFKRLEKTLVNSNTRYAKVSGNGYVIEANLNRYKNGDLDVLLLNSNNYGSGINLQNTTDIVFFHKMSKDIETQVIGRAQRYGRIGRLRVHFLYYDHEL
;
A
#
# COMPACT_ATOMS: atom_id res chain seq x y z
N MET A 1 -6.42 -20.16 -11.30
CA MET A 1 -6.02 -18.77 -10.91
C MET A 1 -5.77 -18.01 -12.20
N ASN A 2 -6.59 -17.01 -12.53
CA ASN A 2 -6.32 -16.16 -13.69
C ASN A 2 -5.25 -15.15 -13.28
N ILE A 3 -4.02 -15.37 -13.74
CA ILE A 3 -2.91 -14.42 -13.60
C ILE A 3 -3.30 -13.17 -14.41
N SER A 4 -3.23 -11.98 -13.80
CA SER A 4 -3.50 -10.74 -14.52
C SER A 4 -2.46 -10.53 -15.64
N SER A 5 -2.86 -9.85 -16.72
CA SER A 5 -1.94 -9.54 -17.83
C SER A 5 -0.65 -8.84 -17.36
N ASN A 6 -0.74 -7.99 -16.35
CA ASN A 6 0.41 -7.28 -15.79
C ASN A 6 1.32 -8.20 -14.97
N GLU A 7 0.78 -9.14 -14.20
CA GLU A 7 1.58 -10.13 -13.47
C GLU A 7 2.36 -11.04 -14.42
N LEU A 8 1.75 -11.43 -15.55
CA LEU A 8 2.44 -12.21 -16.58
C LEU A 8 3.61 -11.43 -17.17
N ARG A 9 3.42 -10.13 -17.48
CA ARG A 9 4.48 -9.25 -17.99
C ARG A 9 5.63 -9.09 -16.98
N VAL A 10 5.32 -8.86 -15.70
CA VAL A 10 6.35 -8.81 -14.64
C VAL A 10 7.15 -10.10 -14.60
N LYS A 11 6.48 -11.25 -14.69
CA LYS A 11 7.14 -12.56 -14.72
C LYS A 11 8.08 -12.69 -15.92
N LEU A 12 7.65 -12.29 -17.12
CA LEU A 12 8.49 -12.32 -18.33
C LEU A 12 9.72 -11.41 -18.21
N ILE A 13 9.59 -10.25 -17.57
CA ILE A 13 10.71 -9.35 -17.31
C ILE A 13 11.65 -9.96 -16.26
N GLN A 14 11.12 -10.67 -15.28
CA GLN A 14 11.88 -11.32 -14.22
C GLN A 14 12.52 -12.65 -14.65
N ASP A 15 12.10 -13.27 -15.76
CA ASP A 15 12.74 -14.49 -16.29
C ASP A 15 14.21 -14.27 -16.72
N GLY A 16 14.66 -13.02 -16.77
CA GLY A 16 16.07 -12.64 -16.93
C GLY A 16 16.80 -12.38 -15.61
N THR A 17 16.27 -12.84 -14.46
CA THR A 17 16.90 -12.60 -13.16
C THR A 17 18.29 -13.23 -13.08
N ILE A 18 19.18 -12.49 -12.43
CA ILE A 18 20.56 -12.88 -12.19
C ILE A 18 20.58 -14.05 -11.18
N GLY A 19 21.33 -15.09 -11.49
CA GLY A 19 21.42 -16.30 -10.68
C GLY A 19 22.82 -16.59 -10.14
N GLU A 20 22.92 -17.57 -9.26
CA GLU A 20 24.17 -17.91 -8.56
C GLU A 20 25.34 -18.33 -9.48
N ARG A 21 25.05 -18.81 -10.69
CA ARG A 21 26.04 -19.32 -11.65
C ARG A 21 26.61 -18.24 -12.55
N ASP A 22 26.09 -17.01 -12.50
CA ASP A 22 26.55 -15.94 -13.37
C ASP A 22 27.97 -15.49 -12.95
N GLN A 23 28.81 -15.24 -13.93
CA GLN A 23 30.15 -14.71 -13.70
C GLN A 23 30.07 -13.20 -13.47
N TYR A 24 30.94 -12.70 -12.59
CA TYR A 24 31.01 -11.28 -12.31
C TYR A 24 32.44 -10.84 -11.98
N ARG A 25 32.72 -9.57 -12.27
CA ARG A 25 33.94 -8.90 -11.87
C ARG A 25 33.82 -8.42 -10.42
N LYS A 26 34.84 -8.69 -9.61
CA LYS A 26 34.96 -8.07 -8.28
C LYS A 26 35.54 -6.68 -8.41
N TYR A 27 34.99 -5.77 -7.66
CA TYR A 27 35.43 -4.37 -7.58
C TYR A 27 36.17 -4.14 -6.27
N SER A 28 37.16 -3.25 -6.30
CA SER A 28 37.83 -2.70 -5.10
C SER A 28 37.20 -1.35 -4.78
N PHE A 29 37.02 -1.06 -3.51
CA PHE A 29 36.40 0.16 -3.01
C PHE A 29 37.43 1.02 -2.30
N SER A 30 37.36 2.33 -2.51
CA SER A 30 38.26 3.32 -1.89
C SER A 30 37.65 3.94 -0.63
N LYS A 31 36.34 4.18 -0.62
CA LYS A 31 35.60 4.84 0.45
C LYS A 31 34.52 3.98 1.08
N PHE A 32 34.02 2.97 0.37
CA PHE A 32 33.02 2.03 0.88
C PHE A 32 33.68 0.94 1.73
N LYS A 33 33.28 0.80 3.00
CA LYS A 33 33.94 -0.04 4.02
C LYS A 33 33.27 -1.38 4.25
N ALA A 34 31.98 -1.51 3.93
CA ALA A 34 31.27 -2.74 4.19
C ALA A 34 31.60 -3.84 3.15
N SER A 35 31.49 -5.11 3.55
CA SER A 35 31.63 -6.22 2.63
C SER A 35 30.31 -6.52 1.95
N LEU A 36 30.32 -6.61 0.62
CA LEU A 36 29.16 -7.03 -0.15
C LEU A 36 28.96 -8.55 -0.08
N LYS A 37 27.72 -8.98 -0.14
CA LYS A 37 27.33 -10.37 -0.35
C LYS A 37 27.40 -10.71 -1.84
N LYS A 38 27.48 -12.00 -2.19
CA LYS A 38 27.62 -12.47 -3.57
C LYS A 38 26.53 -11.92 -4.51
N HIS A 39 25.27 -11.90 -4.09
CA HIS A 39 24.17 -11.32 -4.89
C HIS A 39 24.33 -9.80 -5.10
N GLN A 40 24.88 -9.07 -4.12
CA GLN A 40 25.14 -7.63 -4.22
C GLN A 40 26.31 -7.35 -5.17
N GLU A 41 27.40 -8.15 -5.12
CA GLU A 41 28.52 -8.05 -6.05
C GLU A 41 28.05 -8.30 -7.49
N LEU A 42 27.15 -9.27 -7.66
CA LEU A 42 26.59 -9.62 -8.97
C LEU A 42 25.65 -8.52 -9.50
N ALA A 43 24.79 -7.98 -8.66
CA ALA A 43 23.96 -6.83 -9.00
C ALA A 43 24.82 -5.63 -9.39
N LEU A 44 25.83 -5.30 -8.61
CA LEU A 44 26.76 -4.21 -8.85
C LEU A 44 27.48 -4.36 -10.22
N HIS A 45 27.93 -5.58 -10.54
CA HIS A 45 28.54 -5.86 -11.84
C HIS A 45 27.58 -5.58 -13.00
N ASN A 46 26.35 -6.07 -12.92
CA ASN A 46 25.36 -5.85 -13.96
C ASN A 46 24.90 -4.38 -14.05
N MET A 47 24.82 -3.69 -12.93
CA MET A 47 24.56 -2.24 -12.90
C MET A 47 25.67 -1.48 -13.64
N LYS A 48 26.91 -1.87 -13.43
CA LYS A 48 28.05 -1.24 -14.09
C LYS A 48 28.09 -1.54 -15.59
N LEU A 49 27.84 -2.78 -16.00
CA LEU A 49 27.71 -3.12 -17.42
C LEU A 49 26.63 -2.29 -18.14
N LEU A 50 25.50 -2.06 -17.46
CA LEU A 50 24.42 -1.24 -18.03
C LEU A 50 24.82 0.22 -18.13
N GLU A 51 25.52 0.78 -17.15
CA GLU A 51 26.04 2.14 -17.19
C GLU A 51 27.08 2.33 -18.29
N ASP A 52 27.93 1.34 -18.53
CA ASP A 52 29.01 1.40 -19.52
C ASP A 52 28.51 1.12 -20.95
N GLY A 53 27.25 0.70 -21.10
CA GLY A 53 26.66 0.36 -22.39
C GLY A 53 27.12 -1.01 -22.93
N ASP A 54 27.66 -1.88 -22.08
CA ASP A 54 28.23 -3.18 -22.44
C ASP A 54 27.22 -4.33 -22.40
N VAL A 55 25.93 -4.03 -22.24
CA VAL A 55 24.88 -5.05 -22.21
C VAL A 55 24.59 -5.57 -23.61
N THR A 56 24.96 -6.83 -23.86
CA THR A 56 24.68 -7.53 -25.13
C THR A 56 23.34 -8.25 -25.09
N VAL A 57 22.49 -7.99 -26.09
CA VAL A 57 21.18 -8.66 -26.26
C VAL A 57 21.32 -9.96 -27.04
N ASN A 58 22.18 -9.94 -28.04
CA ASN A 58 22.57 -11.11 -28.85
C ASN A 58 23.98 -10.84 -29.41
N SER A 59 24.52 -11.74 -30.18
CA SER A 59 25.87 -11.61 -30.74
C SER A 59 26.09 -10.36 -31.62
N VAL A 60 25.05 -9.60 -31.92
CA VAL A 60 25.08 -8.51 -32.92
C VAL A 60 24.54 -7.17 -32.35
N SER A 61 23.81 -7.20 -31.25
CA SER A 61 23.11 -6.01 -30.70
C SER A 61 23.51 -5.76 -29.26
N THR A 62 23.77 -4.49 -28.95
CA THR A 62 24.02 -4.00 -27.58
C THR A 62 22.93 -3.00 -27.19
N ILE A 63 22.67 -2.87 -25.90
CA ILE A 63 21.78 -1.87 -25.32
C ILE A 63 22.63 -0.76 -24.72
N ASN A 64 22.40 0.46 -25.19
CA ASN A 64 22.87 1.67 -24.56
C ASN A 64 21.67 2.36 -23.90
N SER A 65 21.70 2.49 -22.58
CA SER A 65 20.62 3.12 -21.78
C SER A 65 21.21 4.17 -20.85
N ASN A 66 20.48 5.24 -20.63
CA ASN A 66 20.76 6.23 -19.58
C ASN A 66 19.86 6.05 -18.35
N ILE A 67 19.14 4.93 -18.29
CA ILE A 67 18.27 4.57 -17.17
C ILE A 67 18.41 3.07 -16.86
N GLY A 68 18.40 2.75 -15.57
CA GLY A 68 18.31 1.38 -15.06
C GLY A 68 17.32 1.27 -13.91
N ILE A 69 16.80 0.08 -13.69
CA ILE A 69 15.91 -0.24 -12.59
C ILE A 69 16.58 -1.30 -11.72
N TYR A 70 16.80 -1.01 -10.43
CA TYR A 70 17.32 -1.99 -9.50
C TYR A 70 16.21 -2.48 -8.56
N SER A 71 15.84 -3.76 -8.65
CA SER A 71 14.61 -4.28 -8.06
C SER A 71 14.78 -5.58 -7.25
N ASP A 72 15.81 -5.70 -6.44
CA ASP A 72 15.91 -6.79 -5.48
C ASP A 72 14.83 -6.71 -4.41
N CYS A 73 14.50 -7.85 -3.80
CA CYS A 73 13.48 -7.94 -2.76
C CYS A 73 13.79 -7.05 -1.55
N VAL A 74 12.79 -6.84 -0.71
CA VAL A 74 12.94 -6.08 0.54
C VAL A 74 13.93 -6.82 1.44
N GLY A 75 14.87 -6.07 2.04
CA GLY A 75 15.88 -6.66 2.92
C GLY A 75 17.13 -7.20 2.22
N ALA A 76 17.21 -7.22 0.88
CA ALA A 76 18.37 -7.65 0.11
C ALA A 76 19.62 -6.75 0.29
N GLY A 77 19.48 -5.62 0.96
CA GLY A 77 20.60 -4.69 1.17
C GLY A 77 20.92 -3.82 -0.03
N LYS A 78 19.91 -3.44 -0.81
CA LYS A 78 20.04 -2.55 -1.98
C LYS A 78 20.87 -1.29 -1.71
N SER A 79 20.68 -0.66 -0.55
CA SER A 79 21.42 0.54 -0.16
C SER A 79 22.94 0.33 -0.11
N TYR A 80 23.40 -0.84 0.32
CA TYR A 80 24.84 -1.19 0.31
C TYR A 80 25.37 -1.35 -1.10
N THR A 81 24.61 -1.99 -1.99
CA THR A 81 24.99 -2.10 -3.41
C THR A 81 25.09 -0.73 -4.07
N LEU A 82 24.15 0.19 -3.74
CA LEU A 82 24.17 1.55 -4.26
C LEU A 82 25.35 2.38 -3.73
N LEU A 83 25.70 2.26 -2.45
CA LEU A 83 26.89 2.92 -1.90
C LEU A 83 28.17 2.40 -2.55
N ALA A 84 28.25 1.09 -2.79
CA ALA A 84 29.36 0.50 -3.53
C ALA A 84 29.41 0.99 -4.99
N LEU A 85 28.26 1.15 -5.65
CA LEU A 85 28.19 1.71 -7.00
C LEU A 85 28.65 3.17 -7.05
N ILE A 86 28.35 3.95 -6.00
CA ILE A 86 28.80 5.34 -5.89
C ILE A 86 30.32 5.43 -5.77
N ASP A 87 30.95 4.50 -5.07
CA ASP A 87 32.41 4.44 -4.94
C ASP A 87 33.13 4.09 -6.26
N ILE A 88 32.45 3.35 -7.16
CA ILE A 88 32.98 3.07 -8.50
C ILE A 88 32.62 4.25 -9.42
N ASN A 89 33.42 5.29 -9.34
CA ASN A 89 33.19 6.52 -10.06
C ASN A 89 34.28 6.74 -11.11
N ASP A 90 34.31 5.87 -12.12
CA ASP A 90 35.35 5.78 -13.15
C ASP A 90 34.93 6.35 -14.53
N ARG A 91 33.77 7.02 -14.63
CA ARG A 91 33.30 7.62 -15.87
C ARG A 91 33.99 8.95 -16.13
N GLU A 92 34.42 9.14 -17.40
CA GLU A 92 34.81 10.45 -17.88
C GLU A 92 33.56 11.37 -17.98
N LEU A 93 33.70 12.59 -17.46
CA LEU A 93 32.65 13.60 -17.58
C LEU A 93 32.73 14.23 -18.96
N ASP A 94 31.66 14.08 -19.72
CA ASP A 94 31.51 14.82 -20.97
C ASP A 94 30.94 16.23 -20.66
N GLU A 95 31.75 17.25 -20.85
CA GLU A 95 31.36 18.66 -20.63
C GLU A 95 30.38 19.17 -21.70
N SER A 96 30.25 18.44 -22.79
CA SER A 96 29.35 18.78 -23.90
C SER A 96 28.24 17.76 -24.05
N ARG A 97 27.01 18.17 -23.77
CA ARG A 97 25.83 17.34 -24.03
C ARG A 97 25.34 17.54 -25.46
N LEU A 98 25.36 16.46 -26.23
CA LEU A 98 24.75 16.41 -27.56
C LEU A 98 23.29 15.96 -27.47
N GLU A 99 22.35 16.85 -27.65
CA GLU A 99 20.93 16.49 -27.79
C GLU A 99 20.59 16.35 -29.28
N VAL A 100 20.11 15.19 -29.67
CA VAL A 100 19.69 14.90 -31.03
C VAL A 100 18.19 14.79 -31.12
N HIS A 101 17.55 15.73 -31.77
CA HIS A 101 16.12 15.69 -32.05
C HIS A 101 15.91 15.21 -33.50
N MET A 102 15.11 14.13 -33.62
CA MET A 102 14.72 13.58 -34.91
C MET A 102 13.28 13.92 -35.24
N ALA A 103 13.03 14.58 -36.36
CA ALA A 103 11.69 14.82 -36.88
C ALA A 103 11.65 14.36 -38.35
N GLY A 104 11.22 13.14 -38.59
CA GLY A 104 11.24 12.52 -39.89
C GLY A 104 12.67 12.41 -40.44
N CYS A 105 12.94 13.09 -41.57
CA CYS A 105 14.28 13.13 -42.20
C CYS A 105 15.18 14.26 -41.66
N VAL A 106 14.70 15.06 -40.71
CA VAL A 106 15.47 16.19 -40.17
C VAL A 106 16.08 15.79 -38.83
N GLN A 107 17.40 15.94 -38.71
CA GLN A 107 18.15 15.77 -37.48
C GLN A 107 18.66 17.13 -37.02
N MET A 108 18.27 17.55 -35.84
CA MET A 108 18.79 18.73 -35.16
C MET A 108 19.71 18.30 -34.01
N LYS A 109 20.94 18.80 -34.03
CA LYS A 109 21.92 18.58 -32.98
C LYS A 109 22.08 19.86 -32.17
N HIS A 110 21.85 19.78 -30.89
CA HIS A 110 22.09 20.88 -29.97
C HIS A 110 23.22 20.49 -29.02
N ILE A 111 24.25 21.33 -28.95
CA ILE A 111 25.40 21.14 -28.04
C ILE A 111 25.25 22.19 -26.94
N SER A 112 25.05 21.75 -25.74
CA SER A 112 25.03 22.62 -24.55
C SER A 112 26.23 22.30 -23.62
N THR A 113 26.90 23.33 -23.15
CA THR A 113 27.91 23.18 -22.08
C THR A 113 27.22 23.28 -20.71
N MET A 114 27.42 22.30 -19.87
CA MET A 114 26.88 22.24 -18.52
C MET A 114 28.02 22.14 -17.51
N ARG A 115 27.77 22.59 -16.28
CA ARG A 115 28.69 22.30 -15.19
C ARG A 115 28.55 20.82 -14.81
N THR A 116 29.57 20.04 -15.08
CA THR A 116 29.59 18.61 -14.77
C THR A 116 30.13 18.35 -13.38
N THR A 117 29.61 17.35 -12.69
CA THR A 117 30.11 16.90 -11.40
C THR A 117 30.08 15.39 -11.28
N MET A 118 31.11 14.83 -10.64
CA MET A 118 31.15 13.39 -10.31
C MET A 118 30.17 13.00 -9.19
N THR A 119 29.55 13.98 -8.58
CA THR A 119 28.61 13.79 -7.46
C THR A 119 27.39 12.98 -7.88
N THR A 120 26.97 12.07 -7.01
CA THR A 120 25.68 11.37 -7.14
C THR A 120 24.59 12.15 -6.40
N LEU A 121 23.51 12.45 -7.11
CA LEU A 121 22.29 13.00 -6.51
C LEU A 121 21.40 11.84 -6.04
N LEU A 122 21.29 11.66 -4.73
CA LEU A 122 20.48 10.59 -4.11
C LEU A 122 19.15 11.18 -3.59
N VAL A 123 18.07 10.84 -4.26
CA VAL A 123 16.71 11.30 -3.95
C VAL A 123 15.96 10.22 -3.21
N VAL A 124 15.51 10.54 -1.99
CA VAL A 124 14.86 9.56 -1.10
C VAL A 124 13.58 10.12 -0.50
N PRO A 125 12.61 9.30 -0.12
CA PRO A 125 11.48 9.73 0.70
C PRO A 125 11.94 10.41 1.99
N HIS A 126 11.22 11.43 2.42
CA HIS A 126 11.58 12.18 3.64
C HIS A 126 11.70 11.28 4.87
N SER A 127 10.91 10.21 4.95
CA SER A 127 10.88 9.26 6.06
C SER A 127 12.17 8.45 6.24
N ILE A 128 12.95 8.24 5.16
CA ILE A 128 14.16 7.40 5.19
C ILE A 128 15.47 8.18 5.07
N ILE A 129 15.41 9.52 4.98
CA ILE A 129 16.60 10.36 4.79
C ILE A 129 17.63 10.19 5.93
N LYS A 130 17.15 10.07 7.19
CA LYS A 130 18.03 9.82 8.34
C LYS A 130 18.65 8.41 8.30
N GLN A 131 17.93 7.43 7.79
CA GLN A 131 18.45 6.07 7.63
C GLN A 131 19.57 6.03 6.59
N TRP A 132 19.39 6.75 5.48
CA TRP A 132 20.46 6.91 4.48
C TRP A 132 21.68 7.64 5.03
N GLU A 133 21.46 8.71 5.79
CA GLU A 133 22.54 9.39 6.49
C GLU A 133 23.32 8.44 7.42
N GLY A 134 22.61 7.58 8.17
CA GLY A 134 23.24 6.54 8.99
C GLY A 134 24.07 5.55 8.16
N TYR A 135 23.54 5.08 7.04
CA TYR A 135 24.27 4.17 6.16
C TYR A 135 25.56 4.79 5.58
N ILE A 136 25.50 6.06 5.17
CA ILE A 136 26.66 6.80 4.68
C ILE A 136 27.71 6.93 5.79
N LEU A 137 27.33 7.39 6.97
CA LEU A 137 28.26 7.63 8.08
C LEU A 137 28.89 6.35 8.63
N GLU A 138 28.12 5.27 8.72
CA GLU A 138 28.59 4.01 9.31
C GLU A 138 29.43 3.17 8.36
N ASN A 139 29.18 3.27 7.05
CA ASN A 139 29.73 2.31 6.09
C ASN A 139 30.61 2.94 5.00
N THR A 140 30.85 4.24 5.04
CA THR A 140 31.65 4.93 4.01
C THR A 140 32.49 6.08 4.59
N ASP A 141 33.47 6.51 3.79
CA ASP A 141 34.20 7.79 3.97
C ASP A 141 33.73 8.85 2.95
N PHE A 142 32.47 8.77 2.48
CA PHE A 142 31.94 9.72 1.51
C PHE A 142 31.73 11.09 2.11
N THR A 143 32.10 12.10 1.35
CA THR A 143 31.68 13.48 1.59
C THR A 143 30.24 13.66 1.09
N TYR A 144 29.35 14.16 1.94
CA TYR A 144 27.96 14.35 1.55
C TYR A 144 27.35 15.65 2.07
N TYR A 145 26.32 16.14 1.37
CA TYR A 145 25.50 17.25 1.83
C TYR A 145 24.03 16.84 1.84
N LYS A 146 23.32 17.14 2.96
CA LYS A 146 21.93 16.75 3.15
C LYS A 146 20.97 17.93 2.95
N ILE A 147 19.98 17.78 2.07
CA ILE A 147 18.94 18.77 1.77
C ILE A 147 17.57 18.20 2.12
N ASN A 148 17.09 18.52 3.31
CA ASN A 148 15.80 18.07 3.84
C ASN A 148 14.85 19.21 4.23
N ASN A 149 15.29 20.46 4.08
CA ASN A 149 14.52 21.66 4.36
C ASN A 149 15.06 22.87 3.57
N ASN A 150 14.31 23.98 3.55
CA ASN A 150 14.68 25.19 2.83
C ASN A 150 16.00 25.80 3.31
N LYS A 151 16.25 25.79 4.60
CA LYS A 151 17.49 26.35 5.19
C LYS A 151 18.75 25.59 4.72
N ALA A 152 18.66 24.26 4.62
CA ALA A 152 19.77 23.46 4.09
C ALA A 152 19.98 23.72 2.60
N ARG A 153 18.89 23.85 1.82
CA ARG A 153 18.96 24.19 0.40
C ARG A 153 19.61 25.57 0.17
N GLU A 154 19.20 26.59 0.91
CA GLU A 154 19.72 27.96 0.77
C GLU A 154 21.21 28.10 1.13
N ARG A 155 21.69 27.25 2.02
CA ARG A 155 23.10 27.19 2.41
C ARG A 155 23.96 26.33 1.48
N PHE A 156 23.34 25.57 0.62
CA PHE A 156 24.05 24.68 -0.29
C PHE A 156 24.84 25.51 -1.31
N GLN A 157 26.11 25.21 -1.42
CA GLN A 157 26.99 25.69 -2.49
C GLN A 157 27.50 24.50 -3.27
N VAL A 158 27.55 24.63 -4.59
CA VAL A 158 28.04 23.57 -5.46
C VAL A 158 29.52 23.34 -5.18
N ASP A 159 29.83 22.16 -4.65
CA ASP A 159 31.18 21.71 -4.35
C ASP A 159 31.44 20.41 -5.13
N SER A 160 32.42 20.45 -6.03
CA SER A 160 32.82 19.28 -6.83
C SER A 160 33.51 18.19 -6.01
N SER A 161 33.85 18.45 -4.76
CA SER A 161 34.45 17.46 -3.84
C SER A 161 33.43 16.56 -3.17
N LEU A 162 32.13 16.83 -3.32
CA LEU A 162 31.07 16.03 -2.75
C LEU A 162 30.87 14.72 -3.54
N ASP A 163 30.83 13.61 -2.81
CA ASP A 163 30.47 12.31 -3.39
C ASP A 163 28.94 12.18 -3.55
N ILE A 164 28.17 12.68 -2.55
CA ILE A 164 26.72 12.52 -2.48
C ILE A 164 26.04 13.84 -2.12
N ILE A 165 24.97 14.17 -2.86
CA ILE A 165 23.96 15.12 -2.42
C ILE A 165 22.71 14.33 -2.06
N LEU A 166 22.39 14.23 -0.77
CA LEU A 166 21.25 13.49 -0.25
C LEU A 166 20.03 14.43 -0.14
N VAL A 167 19.05 14.26 -1.04
CA VAL A 167 17.89 15.15 -1.16
C VAL A 167 16.61 14.43 -0.77
N SER A 168 15.81 15.06 0.10
CA SER A 168 14.44 14.61 0.35
C SER A 168 13.56 14.83 -0.89
N SER A 169 12.68 13.87 -1.20
CA SER A 169 11.72 13.97 -2.28
C SER A 169 10.89 15.27 -2.25
N THR A 170 10.60 15.79 -1.06
CA THR A 170 9.85 17.05 -0.87
C THR A 170 10.65 18.30 -1.26
N MET A 171 11.98 18.21 -1.30
CA MET A 171 12.88 19.31 -1.64
C MET A 171 13.41 19.24 -3.08
N TYR A 172 13.17 18.12 -3.78
CA TYR A 172 13.76 17.84 -5.08
C TYR A 172 13.50 18.93 -6.13
N ASN A 173 12.24 19.29 -6.41
CA ASN A 173 11.92 20.29 -7.43
C ASN A 173 12.51 21.66 -7.09
N GLN A 174 12.47 22.06 -5.81
CA GLN A 174 13.06 23.31 -5.39
C GLN A 174 14.60 23.31 -5.53
N PHE A 175 15.24 22.16 -5.29
CA PHE A 175 16.66 22.00 -5.53
C PHE A 175 16.98 22.09 -7.02
N MET A 176 16.28 21.36 -7.87
CA MET A 176 16.48 21.36 -9.31
C MET A 176 16.21 22.73 -9.97
N MET A 177 15.26 23.50 -9.46
CA MET A 177 14.98 24.85 -9.94
C MET A 177 16.21 25.80 -9.85
N TYR A 178 17.04 25.64 -8.83
CA TYR A 178 18.24 26.47 -8.62
C TYR A 178 19.53 25.86 -9.19
N HIS A 179 19.50 24.57 -9.56
CA HIS A 179 20.68 23.82 -9.99
C HIS A 179 20.42 23.03 -11.28
N SER A 180 19.56 23.57 -12.17
CA SER A 180 19.25 22.97 -13.45
C SER A 180 20.43 23.00 -14.45
N ASP A 181 21.44 23.80 -14.19
CA ASP A 181 22.66 23.91 -14.98
C ASP A 181 23.74 22.85 -14.62
N ILE A 182 23.48 22.02 -13.61
CA ILE A 182 24.40 20.98 -13.17
C ILE A 182 24.05 19.66 -13.86
N GLN A 183 25.04 19.01 -14.46
CA GLN A 183 24.96 17.62 -14.91
C GLN A 183 25.61 16.71 -13.88
N PHE A 184 24.80 15.88 -13.25
CA PHE A 184 25.25 14.89 -12.28
C PHE A 184 25.78 13.63 -12.99
N ASN A 185 26.79 12.99 -12.40
CA ASN A 185 27.22 11.69 -12.89
C ASN A 185 26.10 10.65 -12.77
N ARG A 186 25.47 10.58 -11.60
CA ARG A 186 24.31 9.69 -11.34
C ARG A 186 23.19 10.43 -10.63
N VAL A 187 21.97 10.04 -10.92
CA VAL A 187 20.80 10.36 -10.11
C VAL A 187 20.14 9.05 -9.70
N ILE A 188 19.94 8.87 -8.41
CA ILE A 188 19.33 7.66 -7.84
C ILE A 188 18.04 8.06 -7.15
N PHE A 189 16.91 7.50 -7.58
CA PHE A 189 15.62 7.59 -6.89
C PHE A 189 15.39 6.30 -6.11
N ASP A 190 15.55 6.34 -4.79
CA ASP A 190 15.28 5.18 -3.94
C ASP A 190 13.82 5.15 -3.51
N GLU A 191 13.24 3.94 -3.38
CA GLU A 191 11.80 3.69 -3.21
C GLU A 191 10.97 4.39 -4.31
N ALA A 192 11.43 4.29 -5.55
CA ALA A 192 10.90 5.01 -6.71
C ALA A 192 9.41 4.73 -6.99
N ASP A 193 8.89 3.58 -6.57
CA ASP A 193 7.47 3.22 -6.64
C ASP A 193 6.60 4.00 -5.64
N SER A 194 7.18 4.48 -4.54
CA SER A 194 6.48 5.20 -3.46
C SER A 194 6.78 6.70 -3.40
N ILE A 195 7.81 7.17 -4.10
CA ILE A 195 8.17 8.60 -4.15
C ILE A 195 7.02 9.43 -4.74
N ASN A 196 6.66 10.52 -4.05
CA ASN A 196 5.67 11.49 -4.51
C ASN A 196 6.33 12.86 -4.69
N ILE A 197 6.69 13.19 -5.93
CA ILE A 197 7.25 14.50 -6.33
C ILE A 197 6.32 15.09 -7.40
N PRO A 198 5.40 16.00 -7.04
CA PRO A 198 4.50 16.63 -8.01
C PRO A 198 5.29 17.35 -9.11
N ASN A 199 4.95 17.10 -10.39
CA ASN A 199 5.64 17.70 -11.54
C ASN A 199 7.16 17.56 -11.46
N CYS A 200 7.65 16.36 -11.16
CA CYS A 200 9.06 16.06 -11.01
C CYS A 200 9.86 16.56 -12.22
N ASP A 201 10.82 17.45 -11.98
CA ASP A 201 11.71 17.96 -13.01
C ASP A 201 12.70 16.87 -13.47
N LYS A 202 12.99 16.86 -14.76
CA LYS A 202 13.98 15.93 -15.32
C LYS A 202 15.37 16.36 -14.86
N PRO A 203 16.15 15.48 -14.22
CA PRO A 203 17.52 15.80 -13.85
C PRO A 203 18.43 15.74 -15.08
N ASN A 204 19.43 16.60 -15.10
CA ASN A 204 20.54 16.48 -16.04
C ASN A 204 21.55 15.49 -15.43
N THR A 205 21.71 14.34 -16.07
CA THR A 205 22.54 13.26 -15.55
C THR A 205 23.03 12.34 -16.64
N ASN A 206 24.16 11.71 -16.44
CA ASN A 206 24.68 10.68 -17.33
C ASN A 206 23.86 9.39 -17.18
N PHE A 207 23.44 9.05 -15.95
CA PHE A 207 22.65 7.86 -15.69
C PHE A 207 21.64 8.06 -14.55
N THR A 208 20.44 7.50 -14.73
CA THR A 208 19.39 7.50 -13.70
C THR A 208 19.10 6.08 -13.23
N TRP A 209 19.19 5.85 -11.92
CA TRP A 209 18.73 4.62 -11.29
C TRP A 209 17.38 4.81 -10.61
N MET A 210 16.41 3.95 -10.97
CA MET A 210 15.15 3.79 -10.27
C MET A 210 15.25 2.56 -9.37
N VAL A 211 15.20 2.75 -8.07
CA VAL A 211 15.37 1.66 -7.10
C VAL A 211 14.03 1.38 -6.43
N THR A 212 13.63 0.12 -6.44
CA THR A 212 12.35 -0.31 -5.86
C THR A 212 12.43 -1.74 -5.36
N SER A 213 11.54 -2.12 -4.47
CA SER A 213 11.28 -3.52 -4.13
C SER A 213 10.03 -4.07 -4.81
N SER A 214 9.26 -3.21 -5.47
CA SER A 214 7.95 -3.50 -6.11
C SER A 214 7.99 -3.10 -7.57
N LEU A 215 8.63 -3.91 -8.41
CA LEU A 215 8.75 -3.67 -9.85
C LEU A 215 7.38 -3.46 -10.52
N GLN A 216 6.36 -4.22 -10.08
CA GLN A 216 5.01 -4.11 -10.58
C GLN A 216 4.40 -2.72 -10.34
N ASN A 217 4.59 -2.17 -9.15
CA ASN A 217 4.08 -0.84 -8.80
C ASN A 217 4.80 0.27 -9.57
N LEU A 218 6.06 0.05 -9.95
CA LEU A 218 6.84 1.00 -10.72
C LEU A 218 6.46 0.97 -12.21
N LEU A 219 6.39 -0.19 -12.83
CA LEU A 219 6.18 -0.33 -14.29
C LEU A 219 4.71 -0.23 -14.69
N PHE A 220 3.78 -0.74 -13.88
CA PHE A 220 2.39 -0.85 -14.25
C PHE A 220 1.49 -0.02 -13.35
N VAL A 221 0.59 0.73 -13.96
CA VAL A 221 -0.41 1.50 -13.23
C VAL A 221 -1.49 0.59 -12.73
N HIS A 222 -1.61 0.46 -11.45
CA HIS A 222 -2.79 -0.10 -10.85
C HIS A 222 -3.94 0.93 -10.86
N GLY A 223 -5.01 0.56 -11.52
CA GLY A 223 -6.29 1.22 -11.39
C GLY A 223 -6.41 2.56 -12.10
N TYR A 224 -6.95 2.52 -13.31
CA TYR A 224 -7.65 3.66 -13.85
C TYR A 224 -9.10 3.58 -13.40
N TYR A 225 -9.57 4.56 -12.63
CA TYR A 225 -10.99 4.74 -12.43
C TYR A 225 -11.52 5.60 -13.57
N TYR A 226 -12.54 5.09 -14.23
CA TYR A 226 -13.38 5.92 -15.09
C TYR A 226 -14.48 6.50 -14.21
N VAL A 227 -14.36 7.74 -13.81
CA VAL A 227 -15.45 8.45 -13.14
C VAL A 227 -16.41 8.96 -14.22
N ARG A 228 -17.66 8.53 -14.13
CA ARG A 228 -18.73 9.18 -14.88
C ARG A 228 -18.92 10.58 -14.30
N GLU A 229 -18.44 11.60 -14.99
CA GLU A 229 -18.89 12.96 -14.70
C GLU A 229 -20.27 13.13 -15.35
N HIS A 230 -21.27 13.39 -14.54
CA HIS A 230 -22.52 13.94 -15.02
C HIS A 230 -22.26 15.39 -15.44
N VAL A 231 -22.20 15.61 -16.73
CA VAL A 231 -22.30 16.96 -17.28
C VAL A 231 -23.78 17.24 -17.47
N GLU A 232 -24.34 18.13 -16.67
CA GLU A 232 -25.68 18.66 -16.88
C GLU A 232 -25.69 19.48 -18.18
N GLY A 233 -26.38 18.99 -19.19
CA GLY A 233 -26.55 19.68 -20.46
C GLY A 233 -27.35 18.85 -21.48
N PRO A 234 -27.96 19.50 -22.50
CA PRO A 234 -28.85 18.83 -23.45
C PRO A 234 -28.16 17.82 -24.38
N PHE A 235 -26.84 17.73 -24.32
CA PHE A 235 -26.05 16.71 -25.00
C PHE A 235 -25.24 15.95 -23.96
N MET A 236 -25.77 14.82 -23.47
CA MET A 236 -25.05 13.89 -22.61
C MET A 236 -23.88 13.25 -23.37
N SER A 237 -22.74 13.91 -23.43
CA SER A 237 -21.49 13.22 -23.73
C SER A 237 -20.96 12.63 -22.42
N ARG A 238 -20.91 11.29 -22.36
CA ARG A 238 -20.27 10.58 -21.24
C ARG A 238 -18.77 10.87 -21.29
N HIS A 239 -18.31 11.87 -20.57
CA HIS A 239 -16.89 12.11 -20.40
C HIS A 239 -16.37 11.22 -19.28
N PHE A 240 -15.51 10.26 -19.63
CA PHE A 240 -14.78 9.46 -18.66
C PHE A 240 -13.49 10.18 -18.32
N LYS A 241 -13.36 10.71 -17.11
CA LYS A 241 -12.07 11.18 -16.61
C LYS A 241 -11.29 10.00 -16.06
N ARG A 242 -10.09 9.85 -16.58
CA ARG A 242 -9.12 8.85 -16.14
C ARG A 242 -8.41 9.39 -14.90
N HIS A 243 -8.75 8.91 -13.71
CA HIS A 243 -8.05 9.26 -12.49
C HIS A 243 -6.89 8.30 -12.22
N LEU A 244 -5.74 8.88 -11.99
CA LEU A 244 -4.54 8.18 -11.59
C LEU A 244 -4.57 7.89 -10.10
N VAL A 245 -4.57 6.61 -9.72
CA VAL A 245 -4.64 6.16 -8.32
C VAL A 245 -3.27 6.15 -7.66
N ASN A 246 -2.18 6.14 -8.42
CA ASN A 246 -0.84 6.03 -7.86
C ASN A 246 -0.09 7.37 -7.89
N GLY A 247 0.48 7.77 -6.72
CA GLY A 247 1.19 9.04 -6.52
C GLY A 247 2.37 9.28 -7.47
N ILE A 248 3.08 8.23 -7.88
CA ILE A 248 4.24 8.30 -8.79
C ILE A 248 3.91 8.93 -10.13
N ARG A 249 2.69 8.74 -10.62
CA ARG A 249 2.27 9.25 -11.92
C ARG A 249 1.84 10.71 -11.95
N LYS A 250 1.79 11.34 -10.80
CA LYS A 250 1.72 12.80 -10.70
C LYS A 250 3.07 13.46 -10.97
N ASN A 251 4.15 12.66 -11.00
CA ASN A 251 5.51 13.14 -11.18
C ASN A 251 5.83 13.28 -12.67
N GLY A 252 6.09 14.49 -13.14
CA GLY A 252 6.31 14.79 -14.55
C GLY A 252 7.38 13.92 -15.21
N TYR A 253 8.63 13.98 -14.74
CA TYR A 253 9.75 13.22 -15.29
C TYR A 253 9.55 11.70 -15.20
N ILE A 254 9.18 11.18 -14.03
CA ILE A 254 8.97 9.74 -13.83
C ILE A 254 7.83 9.25 -14.73
N LYS A 255 6.73 10.02 -14.84
CA LYS A 255 5.62 9.72 -15.74
C LYS A 255 6.05 9.65 -17.21
N GLU A 256 6.82 10.63 -17.66
CA GLU A 256 7.30 10.67 -19.06
C GLU A 256 8.27 9.52 -19.34
N THR A 257 9.15 9.18 -18.38
CA THR A 257 10.06 8.05 -18.48
C THR A 257 9.29 6.74 -18.65
N PHE A 258 8.32 6.45 -17.77
CA PHE A 258 7.54 5.21 -17.89
C PHE A 258 6.61 5.20 -19.11
N LYS A 259 6.11 6.34 -19.53
CA LYS A 259 5.38 6.45 -20.79
C LYS A 259 6.27 6.13 -22.00
N SER A 260 7.52 6.57 -21.99
CA SER A 260 8.50 6.26 -23.04
C SER A 260 8.95 4.80 -23.04
N LEU A 261 9.00 4.16 -21.87
CA LEU A 261 9.33 2.73 -21.74
C LEU A 261 8.15 1.81 -22.12
N HIS A 262 6.91 2.30 -22.09
CA HIS A 262 5.72 1.49 -22.38
C HIS A 262 5.70 0.84 -23.78
N PRO A 263 6.22 1.46 -24.86
CA PRO A 263 6.30 0.83 -26.16
C PRO A 263 7.38 -0.23 -26.27
N LEU A 264 8.34 -0.26 -25.35
CA LEU A 264 9.39 -1.27 -25.35
C LEU A 264 8.79 -2.63 -25.05
N SER A 265 9.22 -3.64 -25.81
CA SER A 265 8.85 -5.02 -25.53
C SER A 265 9.41 -5.47 -24.19
N ASP A 266 8.72 -6.38 -23.51
CA ASP A 266 9.18 -6.96 -22.25
C ASP A 266 10.57 -7.62 -22.41
N HIS A 267 10.92 -8.06 -23.63
CA HIS A 267 12.26 -8.56 -23.98
C HIS A 267 13.36 -7.52 -23.87
N ILE A 268 13.07 -6.22 -24.10
CA ILE A 268 14.05 -5.14 -23.95
C ILE A 268 14.09 -4.68 -22.48
N LEU A 269 12.93 -4.56 -21.84
CA LEU A 269 12.84 -4.14 -20.44
C LEU A 269 13.64 -5.02 -19.48
N LYS A 270 13.71 -6.33 -19.73
CA LYS A 270 14.52 -7.26 -18.90
C LYS A 270 16.00 -6.89 -18.82
N TYR A 271 16.58 -6.22 -19.81
CA TYR A 271 17.99 -5.86 -19.82
C TYR A 271 18.31 -4.58 -19.04
N ILE A 272 17.32 -3.73 -18.81
CA ILE A 272 17.46 -2.51 -17.97
C ILE A 272 16.99 -2.74 -16.53
N VAL A 273 16.44 -3.93 -16.22
CA VAL A 273 16.01 -4.33 -14.88
C VAL A 273 17.05 -5.26 -14.28
N ILE A 274 17.74 -4.78 -13.27
CA ILE A 274 18.70 -5.56 -12.50
C ILE A 274 17.96 -6.15 -11.28
N LYS A 275 17.82 -7.47 -11.26
CA LYS A 275 17.18 -8.19 -10.18
C LYS A 275 17.84 -9.56 -9.98
N ASN A 276 18.24 -9.86 -8.75
CA ASN A 276 18.68 -11.20 -8.37
C ASN A 276 17.48 -12.13 -8.13
N ASN A 277 17.70 -13.42 -8.31
CA ASN A 277 16.74 -14.45 -7.89
C ASN A 277 16.56 -14.39 -6.37
N ASP A 278 15.31 -14.44 -5.90
CA ASP A 278 14.98 -14.28 -4.48
C ASP A 278 15.54 -15.44 -3.63
N ASP A 279 15.56 -16.69 -4.15
CA ASP A 279 16.18 -17.85 -3.48
C ASP A 279 17.69 -17.67 -3.35
N PHE A 280 18.34 -17.13 -4.38
CA PHE A 280 19.76 -16.82 -4.34
C PHE A 280 20.10 -15.77 -3.28
N ILE A 281 19.28 -14.72 -3.17
CA ILE A 281 19.42 -13.70 -2.11
C ILE A 281 19.31 -14.36 -0.73
N GLN A 282 18.28 -15.18 -0.51
CA GLN A 282 18.06 -15.88 0.75
C GLN A 282 19.26 -16.76 1.13
N ASN A 283 19.79 -17.52 0.17
CA ASN A 283 20.98 -18.36 0.38
C ASN A 283 22.22 -17.55 0.77
N CYS A 284 22.41 -16.35 0.19
CA CYS A 284 23.53 -15.47 0.54
C CYS A 284 23.47 -14.95 1.98
N PHE A 285 22.27 -14.83 2.56
CA PHE A 285 22.07 -14.32 3.92
C PHE A 285 21.95 -15.40 4.99
N GLN A 286 21.67 -16.66 4.60
CA GLN A 286 21.35 -17.75 5.53
C GLN A 286 20.23 -17.37 6.52
N MET A 287 19.27 -16.56 6.09
CA MET A 287 18.16 -16.14 6.90
C MET A 287 17.14 -17.26 7.04
N LEU A 288 16.64 -17.47 8.26
CA LEU A 288 15.52 -18.37 8.50
C LEU A 288 14.25 -17.77 7.91
N GLU A 289 13.52 -18.54 7.13
CA GLU A 289 12.23 -18.10 6.60
C GLU A 289 11.25 -17.75 7.73
N PRO A 290 10.41 -16.72 7.54
CA PRO A 290 9.35 -16.39 8.50
C PRO A 290 8.39 -17.56 8.67
N GLU A 291 7.94 -17.77 9.90
CA GLU A 291 6.85 -18.69 10.20
C GLU A 291 5.51 -17.98 9.99
N ILE A 292 4.74 -18.43 9.02
CA ILE A 292 3.45 -17.84 8.67
C ILE A 292 2.34 -18.57 9.43
N LEU A 293 1.57 -17.82 10.22
CA LEU A 293 0.52 -18.35 11.10
C LEU A 293 -0.80 -17.62 10.81
N THR A 294 -1.77 -18.31 10.25
CA THR A 294 -3.11 -17.76 10.04
C THR A 294 -4.02 -18.17 11.19
N ILE A 295 -4.62 -17.18 11.84
CA ILE A 295 -5.59 -17.37 12.94
C ILE A 295 -6.97 -16.98 12.40
N ASN A 296 -7.84 -17.99 12.29
CA ASN A 296 -9.21 -17.76 11.85
C ASN A 296 -10.04 -17.28 13.05
N CYS A 297 -10.52 -16.03 12.95
CA CYS A 297 -11.27 -15.35 14.00
C CYS A 297 -12.77 -15.43 13.75
N SER A 298 -13.56 -15.34 14.82
CA SER A 298 -15.02 -15.29 14.71
C SER A 298 -15.47 -14.04 13.96
N THR A 299 -16.25 -14.24 12.90
CA THR A 299 -16.70 -13.14 12.04
C THR A 299 -17.89 -12.43 12.70
N PRO A 300 -17.82 -11.10 12.95
CA PRO A 300 -18.95 -10.35 13.48
C PRO A 300 -20.20 -10.47 12.59
N ALA A 301 -21.37 -10.58 13.20
CA ALA A 301 -22.64 -10.79 12.52
C ALA A 301 -22.91 -9.75 11.41
N TYR A 302 -22.65 -8.47 11.69
CA TYR A 302 -22.85 -7.40 10.71
C TYR A 302 -22.00 -7.56 9.43
N LEU A 303 -20.81 -8.14 9.53
CA LEU A 303 -19.97 -8.42 8.36
C LEU A 303 -20.57 -9.52 7.48
N ASN A 304 -21.14 -10.55 8.09
CA ASN A 304 -21.83 -11.62 7.34
C ASN A 304 -23.04 -11.09 6.57
N ILE A 305 -23.75 -10.10 7.15
CA ILE A 305 -24.93 -9.49 6.51
C ILE A 305 -24.51 -8.65 5.29
N VAL A 306 -23.48 -7.82 5.42
CA VAL A 306 -23.07 -6.87 4.35
C VAL A 306 -22.11 -7.46 3.32
N LYS A 307 -21.61 -8.68 3.54
CA LYS A 307 -20.69 -9.36 2.62
C LYS A 307 -21.31 -9.56 1.23
N GLY A 308 -20.59 -9.11 0.20
CA GLY A 308 -21.01 -9.22 -1.21
C GLY A 308 -22.08 -8.21 -1.64
N VAL A 309 -22.47 -7.30 -0.74
CA VAL A 309 -23.46 -6.25 -1.02
C VAL A 309 -22.78 -4.87 -1.01
N THR A 310 -21.76 -4.70 -0.18
CA THR A 310 -20.99 -3.47 -0.09
C THR A 310 -19.75 -3.52 -0.99
N SER A 311 -19.15 -2.34 -1.27
CA SER A 311 -17.90 -2.25 -2.00
C SER A 311 -16.76 -2.95 -1.26
N HIS A 312 -15.75 -3.39 -2.01
CA HIS A 312 -14.56 -4.03 -1.43
C HIS A 312 -13.85 -3.13 -0.39
N GLU A 313 -13.80 -1.81 -0.63
CA GLU A 313 -13.22 -0.85 0.30
C GLU A 313 -13.98 -0.79 1.63
N VAL A 314 -15.30 -0.72 1.58
CA VAL A 314 -16.16 -0.73 2.78
C VAL A 314 -15.96 -2.01 3.58
N LEU A 315 -15.95 -3.16 2.90
CA LEU A 315 -15.75 -4.45 3.55
C LEU A 315 -14.35 -4.55 4.22
N GLN A 316 -13.30 -4.06 3.57
CA GLN A 316 -11.95 -4.03 4.15
C GLN A 316 -11.88 -3.15 5.41
N ARG A 317 -12.50 -1.95 5.37
CA ARG A 317 -12.56 -1.05 6.54
C ARG A 317 -13.29 -1.70 7.71
N LEU A 318 -14.42 -2.33 7.45
CA LEU A 318 -15.19 -3.06 8.46
C LEU A 318 -14.40 -4.25 9.03
N SER A 319 -13.68 -5.00 8.20
CA SER A 319 -12.83 -6.13 8.60
C SER A 319 -11.65 -5.67 9.48
N ALA A 320 -11.17 -4.46 9.26
CA ALA A 320 -10.17 -3.81 10.10
C ALA A 320 -10.75 -3.18 11.38
N GLY A 321 -12.09 -3.16 11.56
CA GLY A 321 -12.76 -2.48 12.66
C GLY A 321 -12.88 -0.95 12.50
N ASP A 322 -12.56 -0.40 11.33
CA ASP A 322 -12.72 1.02 10.97
C ASP A 322 -14.17 1.32 10.54
N LYS A 323 -15.09 1.31 11.51
CA LYS A 323 -16.51 1.58 11.26
C LYS A 323 -16.75 3.02 10.78
N GLU A 324 -16.05 4.00 11.36
CA GLU A 324 -16.17 5.41 10.98
C GLU A 324 -15.75 5.62 9.52
N GLY A 325 -14.60 5.11 9.13
CA GLY A 325 -14.12 5.20 7.76
C GLY A 325 -14.99 4.43 6.75
N ALA A 326 -15.59 3.31 7.16
CA ALA A 326 -16.55 2.58 6.34
C ALA A 326 -17.81 3.41 6.07
N MET A 327 -18.35 4.10 7.08
CA MET A 327 -19.50 5.00 6.94
C MET A 327 -19.21 6.18 6.01
N LEU A 328 -18.03 6.80 6.16
CA LEU A 328 -17.58 7.86 5.26
C LEU A 328 -17.42 7.38 3.81
N ALA A 329 -16.90 6.17 3.61
CA ALA A 329 -16.77 5.56 2.28
C ALA A 329 -18.13 5.26 1.62
N MET A 330 -19.20 5.12 2.41
CA MET A 330 -20.59 5.01 1.96
C MET A 330 -21.28 6.38 1.76
N GLY A 331 -20.56 7.50 1.96
CA GLY A 331 -21.12 8.84 1.83
C GLY A 331 -22.02 9.30 2.99
N CYS A 332 -21.93 8.64 4.15
CA CYS A 332 -22.75 8.93 5.33
C CYS A 332 -22.06 9.92 6.27
N ASN A 333 -22.81 10.84 6.88
CA ASN A 333 -22.31 11.71 7.95
C ASN A 333 -22.07 10.90 9.23
N VAL A 334 -20.96 11.20 9.92
CA VAL A 334 -20.46 10.45 11.08
C VAL A 334 -21.35 10.54 12.32
N ASP A 335 -22.30 11.47 12.35
CA ASP A 335 -23.12 11.78 13.54
C ASP A 335 -24.24 10.76 13.84
N THR A 336 -24.47 9.78 12.98
CA THR A 336 -25.51 8.77 13.16
C THR A 336 -24.93 7.35 13.18
N PHE A 337 -24.35 6.97 14.29
CA PHE A 337 -23.70 5.66 14.50
C PHE A 337 -24.63 4.44 14.51
N SER A 338 -25.92 4.62 14.25
CA SER A 338 -26.91 3.65 14.71
C SER A 338 -27.08 2.38 13.89
N ASN A 339 -26.65 2.25 12.65
CA ASN A 339 -26.71 0.92 11.99
C ASN A 339 -26.05 0.89 10.62
N ILE A 340 -24.90 0.23 10.51
CA ILE A 340 -24.21 0.02 9.21
C ILE A 340 -25.17 -0.64 8.20
N ILE A 341 -25.99 -1.59 8.66
CA ILE A 341 -26.95 -2.31 7.83
C ILE A 341 -28.04 -1.36 7.31
N GLU A 342 -28.57 -0.50 8.16
CA GLU A 342 -29.59 0.47 7.79
C GLU A 342 -29.07 1.47 6.75
N HIS A 343 -27.82 1.93 6.90
CA HIS A 343 -27.19 2.81 5.92
C HIS A 343 -26.94 2.12 4.58
N VAL A 344 -26.45 0.89 4.59
CA VAL A 344 -26.27 0.10 3.35
C VAL A 344 -27.60 -0.11 2.65
N THR A 345 -28.64 -0.45 3.40
CA THR A 345 -29.99 -0.66 2.85
C THR A 345 -30.57 0.65 2.28
N LYS A 346 -30.40 1.76 3.00
CA LYS A 346 -30.85 3.08 2.53
C LYS A 346 -30.13 3.54 1.27
N ASP A 347 -28.82 3.31 1.18
CA ASP A 347 -28.03 3.64 -0.02
C ASP A 347 -28.49 2.80 -1.22
N LEU A 348 -28.73 1.51 -1.04
CA LEU A 348 -29.26 0.64 -2.08
C LEU A 348 -30.67 1.07 -2.55
N HIS A 349 -31.56 1.45 -1.64
CA HIS A 349 -32.87 1.99 -2.00
C HIS A 349 -32.78 3.29 -2.79
N MET A 350 -31.84 4.17 -2.43
CA MET A 350 -31.60 5.42 -3.17
C MET A 350 -31.05 5.14 -4.58
N GLN A 351 -30.13 4.19 -4.72
CA GLN A 351 -29.62 3.74 -6.02
C GLN A 351 -30.74 3.14 -6.87
N LEU A 352 -31.61 2.30 -6.29
CA LEU A 352 -32.75 1.70 -6.96
C LEU A 352 -33.70 2.78 -7.49
N SER A 353 -34.09 3.75 -6.67
CA SER A 353 -34.96 4.86 -7.07
C SER A 353 -34.38 5.68 -8.21
N ASN A 354 -33.07 5.94 -8.19
CA ASN A 354 -32.38 6.64 -9.27
C ASN A 354 -32.37 5.86 -10.59
N LEU A 355 -32.14 4.54 -10.53
CA LEU A 355 -32.16 3.66 -11.72
C LEU A 355 -33.57 3.52 -12.28
N GLU A 356 -34.59 3.40 -11.42
CA GLU A 356 -35.99 3.33 -11.86
C GLU A 356 -36.40 4.64 -12.54
N SER A 357 -36.01 5.80 -12.00
CA SER A 357 -36.23 7.11 -12.63
C SER A 357 -35.49 7.23 -13.98
N GLN A 358 -34.25 6.73 -14.09
CA GLN A 358 -33.52 6.69 -15.34
C GLN A 358 -34.19 5.78 -16.37
N LEU A 359 -34.70 4.64 -15.96
CA LEU A 359 -35.40 3.71 -16.83
C LEU A 359 -36.67 4.33 -17.40
N GLU A 360 -37.45 5.01 -16.57
CA GLU A 360 -38.66 5.74 -16.96
C GLU A 360 -38.32 6.84 -17.98
N PHE A 361 -37.26 7.63 -17.71
CA PHE A 361 -36.79 8.64 -18.65
C PHE A 361 -36.37 8.05 -20.00
N ILE A 362 -35.58 6.95 -20.01
CA ILE A 362 -35.14 6.30 -21.26
C ILE A 362 -36.36 5.78 -22.05
N ARG A 363 -37.36 5.22 -21.40
CA ARG A 363 -38.59 4.72 -22.04
C ARG A 363 -39.42 5.87 -22.64
N GLY A 364 -39.38 7.08 -22.04
CA GLY A 364 -40.08 8.26 -22.53
C GLY A 364 -39.46 8.93 -23.74
N LEU A 365 -38.22 8.57 -24.13
CA LEU A 365 -37.56 9.17 -25.29
C LEU A 365 -38.13 8.62 -26.60
N MET A 366 -38.51 9.49 -27.54
CA MET A 366 -38.99 9.12 -28.87
C MET A 366 -37.88 9.31 -29.91
N TYR A 367 -37.62 8.26 -30.72
CA TYR A 367 -36.65 8.28 -31.80
C TYR A 367 -37.31 7.94 -33.14
N SER A 368 -36.85 8.61 -34.19
CA SER A 368 -37.38 8.41 -35.56
C SER A 368 -36.55 7.43 -36.40
N ARG A 369 -35.31 7.10 -35.96
CA ARG A 369 -34.41 6.20 -36.68
C ARG A 369 -34.30 4.84 -36.03
N SER A 370 -34.28 3.78 -36.81
CA SER A 370 -34.19 2.40 -36.33
C SER A 370 -32.92 2.15 -35.48
N SER A 371 -31.77 2.71 -35.90
CA SER A 371 -30.51 2.59 -35.16
C SER A 371 -30.56 3.18 -33.72
N ASP A 372 -31.35 4.23 -33.54
CA ASP A 372 -31.49 4.93 -32.27
C ASP A 372 -32.46 4.18 -31.36
N LEU A 373 -33.47 3.52 -31.92
CA LEU A 373 -34.36 2.58 -31.26
C LEU A 373 -33.62 1.36 -30.71
N ASP A 374 -32.73 0.76 -31.51
CA ASP A 374 -31.89 -0.36 -31.09
C ASP A 374 -30.92 0.03 -29.96
N ALA A 375 -30.39 1.26 -30.00
CA ALA A 375 -29.56 1.80 -28.94
C ALA A 375 -30.37 2.08 -27.64
N GLN A 376 -31.63 2.54 -27.78
CA GLN A 376 -32.53 2.74 -26.67
C GLN A 376 -32.89 1.39 -26.00
N ASN A 377 -33.24 0.38 -26.78
CA ASN A 377 -33.58 -0.94 -26.26
C ASN A 377 -32.42 -1.56 -25.47
N ARG A 378 -31.18 -1.49 -25.99
CA ARG A 378 -29.99 -1.93 -25.24
C ARG A 378 -29.79 -1.17 -23.93
N ARG A 379 -30.09 0.13 -23.90
CA ARG A 379 -30.00 0.92 -22.65
C ARG A 379 -31.07 0.50 -21.65
N ILE A 380 -32.28 0.25 -22.11
CA ILE A 380 -33.39 -0.25 -21.28
C ILE A 380 -33.00 -1.60 -20.66
N GLU A 381 -32.48 -2.54 -21.48
CA GLU A 381 -32.07 -3.87 -21.03
C GLU A 381 -30.93 -3.79 -19.99
N ASN A 382 -29.90 -2.99 -20.24
CA ASN A 382 -28.80 -2.78 -19.29
C ASN A 382 -29.28 -2.16 -17.97
N THR A 383 -30.12 -1.12 -18.04
CA THR A 383 -30.64 -0.45 -16.84
C THR A 383 -31.59 -1.39 -16.06
N GLN A 384 -32.35 -2.22 -16.75
CA GLN A 384 -33.20 -3.23 -16.10
C GLN A 384 -32.34 -4.28 -15.37
N THR A 385 -31.26 -4.74 -15.99
CA THR A 385 -30.30 -5.65 -15.36
C THR A 385 -29.70 -5.04 -14.09
N ASP A 386 -29.27 -3.77 -14.15
CA ASP A 386 -28.74 -3.04 -12.98
C ASP A 386 -29.80 -2.94 -11.84
N ILE A 387 -31.07 -2.70 -12.18
CA ILE A 387 -32.20 -2.67 -11.22
C ILE A 387 -32.38 -4.04 -10.57
N ASP A 388 -32.39 -5.12 -11.36
CA ASP A 388 -32.57 -6.47 -10.85
C ASP A 388 -31.41 -6.89 -9.93
N GLU A 389 -30.19 -6.49 -10.26
CA GLU A 389 -29.02 -6.68 -9.36
C GLU A 389 -29.19 -5.97 -8.02
N ILE A 390 -29.64 -4.71 -8.01
CA ILE A 390 -29.88 -3.96 -6.77
C ILE A 390 -31.00 -4.60 -5.95
N LYS A 391 -32.11 -5.00 -6.59
CA LYS A 391 -33.21 -5.70 -5.90
C LYS A 391 -32.75 -6.99 -5.26
N ASN A 392 -31.94 -7.79 -5.97
CA ASN A 392 -31.35 -9.00 -5.43
C ASN A 392 -30.43 -8.73 -4.21
N LYS A 393 -29.64 -7.64 -4.24
CA LYS A 393 -28.81 -7.23 -3.08
C LYS A 393 -29.65 -6.86 -1.87
N ILE A 394 -30.74 -6.13 -2.06
CA ILE A 394 -31.68 -5.74 -0.97
C ILE A 394 -32.30 -7.01 -0.36
N SER A 395 -32.87 -7.90 -1.19
CA SER A 395 -33.45 -9.16 -0.72
C SER A 395 -32.45 -10.01 0.05
N LEU A 396 -31.20 -10.09 -0.43
CA LEU A 396 -30.13 -10.84 0.25
C LEU A 396 -29.81 -10.27 1.65
N ILE A 397 -29.83 -8.94 1.80
CA ILE A 397 -29.64 -8.31 3.13
C ILE A 397 -30.81 -8.67 4.03
N GLU A 398 -32.05 -8.54 3.55
CA GLU A 398 -33.26 -8.82 4.31
C GLU A 398 -33.30 -10.28 4.78
N ASP A 399 -32.98 -11.23 3.92
CA ASP A 399 -32.92 -12.65 4.24
C ASP A 399 -31.82 -12.94 5.30
N ARG A 400 -30.63 -12.39 5.12
CA ARG A 400 -29.55 -12.54 6.09
C ARG A 400 -29.85 -11.86 7.43
N MET A 401 -30.53 -10.71 7.42
CA MET A 401 -31.00 -10.07 8.65
C MET A 401 -32.00 -10.94 9.39
N LYS A 402 -32.88 -11.62 8.64
CA LYS A 402 -33.86 -12.54 9.20
C LYS A 402 -33.18 -13.76 9.85
N GLU A 403 -32.23 -14.39 9.14
CA GLU A 403 -31.42 -15.48 9.69
C GLU A 403 -30.65 -15.08 10.93
N HIS A 404 -30.04 -13.85 10.95
CA HIS A 404 -29.30 -13.35 12.09
C HIS A 404 -30.20 -12.90 13.24
N LYS A 405 -31.39 -12.38 12.97
CA LYS A 405 -32.37 -12.11 14.03
C LYS A 405 -32.82 -13.40 14.73
N GLU A 406 -32.76 -14.50 14.02
CA GLU A 406 -33.06 -15.82 14.56
C GLU A 406 -31.87 -16.47 15.29
N SER A 407 -30.64 -15.96 15.15
CA SER A 407 -29.43 -16.69 15.56
C SER A 407 -28.45 -15.98 16.51
N SER A 408 -28.45 -14.64 16.67
CA SER A 408 -27.45 -13.96 17.51
C SER A 408 -27.90 -12.69 18.20
N CYS A 409 -27.40 -12.49 19.44
CA CYS A 409 -27.64 -11.31 20.24
C CYS A 409 -26.78 -10.12 19.79
N PRO A 410 -27.35 -8.94 19.48
CA PRO A 410 -26.58 -7.76 19.05
C PRO A 410 -25.64 -7.16 20.11
N VAL A 411 -25.76 -7.56 21.38
CA VAL A 411 -24.96 -7.04 22.48
C VAL A 411 -23.71 -7.89 22.72
N CYS A 412 -23.86 -9.19 22.91
CA CYS A 412 -22.73 -10.11 23.10
C CYS A 412 -22.16 -10.62 21.76
N MET A 413 -22.91 -10.49 20.67
CA MET A 413 -22.57 -11.05 19.35
C MET A 413 -22.50 -12.59 19.32
N ASP A 414 -22.97 -13.25 20.39
CA ASP A 414 -23.11 -14.68 20.48
C ASP A 414 -24.51 -15.16 20.08
N THR A 415 -24.66 -16.44 19.86
CA THR A 415 -25.99 -17.07 19.78
C THR A 415 -26.81 -16.72 21.00
N PHE A 416 -28.11 -16.54 20.82
CA PHE A 416 -28.99 -16.18 21.94
C PHE A 416 -28.90 -17.18 23.06
N ASP A 417 -28.56 -16.70 24.27
CA ASP A 417 -28.72 -17.44 25.50
C ASP A 417 -30.14 -17.23 26.03
N ASP A 418 -30.82 -18.34 26.37
CA ASP A 418 -32.14 -18.30 27.01
C ASP A 418 -32.05 -17.72 28.44
N PRO A 419 -32.97 -16.85 28.79
CA PRO A 419 -34.10 -16.33 27.99
C PRO A 419 -33.70 -15.22 27.00
N ILE A 420 -34.45 -15.14 25.91
CA ILE A 420 -34.31 -14.07 24.89
C ILE A 420 -35.33 -12.99 25.21
N ALA A 421 -34.93 -11.74 25.09
CA ALA A 421 -35.81 -10.58 25.20
C ALA A 421 -35.93 -9.84 23.87
N CYS A 422 -37.16 -9.52 23.46
CA CYS A 422 -37.47 -8.62 22.37
C CYS A 422 -37.84 -7.26 22.92
N VAL A 423 -37.19 -6.19 22.45
CA VAL A 423 -37.51 -4.81 22.86
C VAL A 423 -38.63 -4.25 22.01
N SER A 424 -39.64 -3.61 22.62
CA SER A 424 -40.80 -3.08 21.93
C SER A 424 -40.52 -1.85 21.06
N CYS A 425 -39.41 -1.15 21.27
CA CYS A 425 -39.08 0.08 20.54
C CYS A 425 -38.57 -0.15 19.10
N CYS A 426 -37.93 -1.28 18.82
CA CYS A 426 -37.36 -1.59 17.48
C CYS A 426 -37.45 -3.08 17.10
N ASN A 427 -38.15 -3.89 17.89
CA ASN A 427 -38.33 -5.34 17.71
C ASN A 427 -37.02 -6.16 17.56
N ASN A 428 -35.89 -5.61 18.03
CA ASN A 428 -34.65 -6.38 18.06
C ASN A 428 -34.66 -7.34 19.25
N MET A 429 -34.05 -8.50 19.02
CA MET A 429 -33.89 -9.54 20.04
C MET A 429 -32.51 -9.48 20.68
N PHE A 430 -32.44 -9.80 21.97
CA PHE A 430 -31.23 -9.82 22.79
C PHE A 430 -31.28 -10.98 23.76
N CYS A 431 -30.13 -11.49 24.21
CA CYS A 431 -30.11 -12.28 25.43
C CYS A 431 -30.68 -11.43 26.56
N PHE A 432 -31.53 -11.97 27.40
CA PHE A 432 -32.16 -11.22 28.51
C PHE A 432 -31.12 -10.57 29.42
N GLU A 433 -30.08 -11.31 29.76
CA GLU A 433 -28.97 -10.81 30.58
C GLU A 433 -28.23 -9.63 29.93
N CYS A 434 -28.01 -9.70 28.60
CA CYS A 434 -27.34 -8.63 27.85
C CYS A 434 -28.14 -7.32 27.85
N ILE A 435 -29.43 -7.38 27.55
CA ILE A 435 -30.28 -6.18 27.52
C ILE A 435 -30.49 -5.60 28.91
N THR A 436 -30.65 -6.42 29.92
CA THR A 436 -30.79 -5.99 31.32
C THR A 436 -29.55 -5.22 31.78
N LYS A 437 -28.34 -5.73 31.51
CA LYS A 437 -27.09 -5.04 31.82
C LYS A 437 -26.93 -3.71 31.06
N CYS A 438 -27.45 -3.62 29.84
CA CYS A 438 -27.47 -2.37 29.09
C CYS A 438 -28.40 -1.33 29.71
N ILE A 439 -29.62 -1.72 30.09
CA ILE A 439 -30.62 -0.84 30.69
C ILE A 439 -30.16 -0.36 32.08
N GLU A 440 -29.56 -1.22 32.90
CA GLU A 440 -28.98 -0.85 34.19
C GLU A 440 -27.89 0.22 34.10
N ARG A 441 -27.10 0.21 33.02
CA ARG A 441 -26.03 1.18 32.80
C ARG A 441 -26.55 2.48 32.14
N ASN A 442 -27.48 2.35 31.25
CA ASN A 442 -28.09 3.45 30.52
C ASN A 442 -29.49 3.04 30.06
N PRO A 443 -30.57 3.67 30.53
CA PRO A 443 -31.94 3.31 30.20
C PRO A 443 -32.31 3.67 28.74
N SER A 444 -31.54 3.13 27.80
CA SER A 444 -31.74 3.31 26.36
C SER A 444 -31.47 2.02 25.60
N CYS A 445 -32.22 1.79 24.54
CA CYS A 445 -32.04 0.66 23.66
C CYS A 445 -30.65 0.68 23.00
N PRO A 446 -29.83 -0.36 23.09
CA PRO A 446 -28.52 -0.39 22.47
C PRO A 446 -28.56 -0.29 20.94
N MET A 447 -29.71 -0.58 20.32
CA MET A 447 -29.87 -0.53 18.87
C MET A 447 -30.45 0.79 18.36
N CYS A 448 -31.63 1.21 18.85
CA CYS A 448 -32.32 2.42 18.37
C CYS A 448 -32.19 3.62 19.30
N ARG A 449 -31.57 3.48 20.48
CA ARG A 449 -31.34 4.51 21.50
C ARG A 449 -32.63 5.13 22.08
N SER A 450 -33.80 4.60 21.75
CA SER A 450 -35.03 5.00 22.41
C SER A 450 -34.94 4.67 23.90
N SER A 451 -35.51 5.53 24.74
CA SER A 451 -35.62 5.24 26.17
C SER A 451 -36.42 3.96 26.37
N ILE A 452 -35.84 3.02 27.09
CA ILE A 452 -36.46 1.74 27.44
C ILE A 452 -36.25 1.43 28.90
N ASP A 453 -37.25 0.78 29.49
CA ASP A 453 -37.22 0.22 30.84
C ASP A 453 -37.53 -1.28 30.80
N GLN A 454 -37.67 -1.89 31.95
CA GLN A 454 -37.97 -3.32 32.06
C GLN A 454 -39.36 -3.69 31.49
N ASP A 455 -40.31 -2.76 31.47
CA ASP A 455 -41.67 -2.98 30.94
C ASP A 455 -41.69 -3.02 29.41
N ASN A 456 -40.62 -2.55 28.78
CA ASN A 456 -40.45 -2.57 27.31
C ASN A 456 -39.82 -3.89 26.82
N LEU A 457 -39.56 -4.84 27.72
CA LEU A 457 -38.94 -6.14 27.40
C LEU A 457 -40.01 -7.24 27.29
N ASN A 458 -40.13 -7.83 26.12
CA ASN A 458 -40.92 -9.02 25.90
C ASN A 458 -40.01 -10.26 25.99
N VAL A 459 -40.10 -11.05 27.06
CA VAL A 459 -39.25 -12.20 27.29
C VAL A 459 -39.80 -13.42 26.54
N ILE A 460 -38.96 -14.07 25.76
CA ILE A 460 -39.29 -15.25 24.96
C ILE A 460 -38.40 -16.41 25.41
N TYR A 461 -39.01 -17.56 25.71
CA TYR A 461 -38.28 -18.78 26.03
C TYR A 461 -38.32 -19.76 24.85
N ASP A 462 -37.19 -20.00 24.18
CA ASP A 462 -37.09 -21.00 23.12
C ASP A 462 -35.85 -21.87 23.27
N LYS A 463 -36.07 -23.16 23.46
CA LYS A 463 -35.01 -24.18 23.66
C LYS A 463 -34.34 -24.64 22.39
N LYS A 464 -34.76 -24.19 21.18
CA LYS A 464 -34.22 -24.70 19.89
C LYS A 464 -33.11 -23.85 19.29
N LEU A 465 -32.86 -22.63 19.78
CA LEU A 465 -31.89 -21.68 19.21
C LEU A 465 -30.47 -21.81 19.77
N SER A 466 -30.23 -22.65 20.77
CA SER A 466 -28.97 -22.71 21.52
C SER A 466 -27.85 -23.60 20.93
N GLN A 467 -27.88 -23.95 19.64
CA GLN A 467 -26.89 -24.85 19.06
C GLN A 467 -26.11 -24.23 17.88
N ARG A 468 -25.19 -23.34 18.17
CA ARG A 468 -23.89 -23.15 17.46
C ARG A 468 -23.14 -21.94 18.02
N LYS A 469 -22.46 -22.08 19.17
CA LYS A 469 -21.42 -21.14 19.58
C LYS A 469 -20.26 -21.25 18.60
N ASP A 470 -19.96 -20.16 17.90
CA ASP A 470 -18.66 -20.04 17.22
C ASP A 470 -17.60 -19.86 18.33
N SER A 471 -16.94 -20.96 18.68
CA SER A 471 -15.93 -20.98 19.76
C SER A 471 -14.62 -20.29 19.40
N ARG A 472 -14.52 -19.75 18.19
CA ARG A 472 -13.32 -19.05 17.73
C ARG A 472 -13.20 -17.69 18.43
N PRO A 473 -11.97 -17.29 18.82
CA PRO A 473 -11.74 -15.99 19.43
C PRO A 473 -11.97 -14.85 18.46
N THR A 474 -12.33 -13.67 18.94
CA THR A 474 -12.34 -12.43 18.17
C THR A 474 -10.91 -12.02 17.78
N LYS A 475 -10.74 -11.08 16.85
CA LYS A 475 -9.41 -10.56 16.48
C LYS A 475 -8.70 -9.93 17.69
N GLU A 476 -9.43 -9.21 18.54
CA GLU A 476 -8.90 -8.59 19.74
C GLU A 476 -8.46 -9.62 20.78
N GLU A 477 -9.27 -10.65 21.04
CA GLU A 477 -8.92 -11.74 21.94
C GLU A 477 -7.72 -12.53 21.42
N SER A 478 -7.67 -12.78 20.11
CA SER A 478 -6.53 -13.43 19.46
C SER A 478 -5.25 -12.61 19.63
N LEU A 479 -5.31 -11.30 19.45
CA LEU A 479 -4.19 -10.40 19.71
C LEU A 479 -3.75 -10.46 21.17
N LEU A 480 -4.69 -10.34 22.13
CA LEU A 480 -4.37 -10.42 23.56
C LEU A 480 -3.73 -11.77 23.94
N ASN A 481 -4.20 -12.87 23.36
CA ASN A 481 -3.63 -14.19 23.58
C ASN A 481 -2.19 -14.29 23.06
N LEU A 482 -1.87 -13.64 21.93
CA LEU A 482 -0.51 -13.55 21.44
C LEU A 482 0.38 -12.72 22.38
N LEU A 483 -0.12 -11.56 22.85
CA LEU A 483 0.63 -10.64 23.72
C LEU A 483 0.92 -11.18 25.13
N ARG A 484 0.18 -12.16 25.60
CA ARG A 484 0.45 -12.84 26.90
C ARG A 484 1.78 -13.60 26.91
N LYS A 485 2.36 -13.88 25.75
CA LYS A 485 3.65 -14.58 25.62
C LYS A 485 4.77 -13.62 26.00
N LYS A 486 5.47 -13.91 27.11
CA LYS A 486 6.59 -13.10 27.60
C LYS A 486 7.78 -13.08 26.63
N ASP A 487 8.63 -12.07 26.72
CA ASP A 487 9.87 -11.88 25.97
C ASP A 487 9.68 -11.78 24.44
N ARG A 488 8.55 -11.23 24.01
CA ARG A 488 8.24 -11.00 22.60
C ARG A 488 8.00 -9.54 22.30
N LYS A 489 8.41 -9.14 21.11
CA LYS A 489 8.22 -7.79 20.56
C LYS A 489 7.32 -7.84 19.33
N PHE A 490 6.22 -7.14 19.39
CA PHE A 490 5.17 -7.18 18.39
C PHE A 490 5.10 -5.91 17.55
N LEU A 491 4.89 -6.09 16.24
CA LEU A 491 4.42 -5.03 15.35
C LEU A 491 3.00 -5.38 14.93
N VAL A 492 2.05 -4.47 15.18
CA VAL A 492 0.65 -4.66 14.78
C VAL A 492 0.33 -3.68 13.67
N PHE A 493 -0.05 -4.20 12.51
CA PHE A 493 -0.33 -3.42 11.31
C PHE A 493 -1.82 -3.37 10.99
N SER A 494 -2.28 -2.17 10.62
CA SER A 494 -3.55 -1.91 9.97
C SER A 494 -3.38 -0.80 8.93
N SER A 495 -4.18 -0.81 7.87
CA SER A 495 -4.22 0.27 6.89
C SER A 495 -5.05 1.48 7.36
N TYR A 496 -5.73 1.36 8.50
CA TYR A 496 -6.68 2.35 9.00
C TYR A 496 -6.37 2.78 10.42
N ASP A 497 -6.23 4.09 10.64
CA ASP A 497 -5.90 4.66 11.95
C ASP A 497 -6.99 4.46 13.02
N ASN A 498 -8.26 4.38 12.60
CA ASN A 498 -9.38 4.15 13.53
C ASN A 498 -9.38 2.76 14.16
N THR A 499 -8.78 1.75 13.49
CA THR A 499 -8.53 0.43 14.09
C THR A 499 -7.76 0.57 15.41
N PHE A 500 -6.77 1.44 15.43
CA PHE A 500 -5.91 1.61 16.61
C PHE A 500 -6.63 2.24 17.79
N LYS A 501 -7.60 3.14 17.59
CA LYS A 501 -8.39 3.74 18.69
C LYS A 501 -9.04 2.67 19.57
N ARG A 502 -9.50 1.58 18.95
CA ARG A 502 -10.12 0.46 19.65
C ARG A 502 -9.06 -0.43 20.31
N LEU A 503 -7.99 -0.74 19.56
CA LEU A 503 -6.89 -1.56 20.09
C LEU A 503 -6.18 -0.89 21.26
N GLU A 504 -5.98 0.41 21.25
CA GLU A 504 -5.39 1.17 22.36
C GLU A 504 -6.17 0.98 23.65
N LYS A 505 -7.51 1.04 23.61
CA LYS A 505 -8.34 0.74 24.81
C LYS A 505 -8.09 -0.67 25.33
N THR A 506 -8.00 -1.65 24.44
CA THR A 506 -7.75 -3.05 24.77
C THR A 506 -6.36 -3.25 25.38
N LEU A 507 -5.33 -2.59 24.81
CA LEU A 507 -3.94 -2.66 25.28
C LEU A 507 -3.75 -1.97 26.64
N VAL A 508 -4.42 -0.83 26.87
CA VAL A 508 -4.43 -0.16 28.18
C VAL A 508 -5.02 -1.07 29.26
N ASN A 509 -6.17 -1.71 28.97
CA ASN A 509 -6.82 -2.61 29.91
C ASN A 509 -5.98 -3.86 30.24
N SER A 510 -5.11 -4.28 29.31
CA SER A 510 -4.20 -5.42 29.51
C SER A 510 -2.84 -5.02 30.11
N ASN A 511 -2.64 -3.76 30.46
CA ASN A 511 -1.38 -3.20 30.98
C ASN A 511 -0.17 -3.49 30.09
N THR A 512 -0.37 -3.47 28.76
CA THR A 512 0.67 -3.72 27.75
C THR A 512 1.43 -2.43 27.45
N ARG A 513 2.77 -2.46 27.40
CA ARG A 513 3.61 -1.32 27.04
C ARG A 513 3.59 -1.14 25.52
N TYR A 514 2.86 -0.16 25.03
CA TYR A 514 2.71 0.08 23.61
C TYR A 514 2.94 1.55 23.21
N ALA A 515 3.16 1.77 21.92
CA ALA A 515 3.07 3.10 21.31
C ALA A 515 2.47 3.00 19.91
N LYS A 516 1.75 4.04 19.50
CA LYS A 516 1.33 4.24 18.12
C LYS A 516 2.41 5.06 17.41
N VAL A 517 2.83 4.61 16.23
CA VAL A 517 3.76 5.36 15.38
C VAL A 517 2.95 6.40 14.60
N SER A 518 2.84 7.60 15.14
CA SER A 518 2.12 8.73 14.55
C SER A 518 2.62 10.05 15.13
N GLY A 519 2.36 11.17 14.46
CA GLY A 519 2.78 12.50 14.89
C GLY A 519 3.97 13.05 14.12
N ASN A 520 4.70 13.98 14.71
CA ASN A 520 5.88 14.57 14.09
C ASN A 520 7.11 13.62 14.14
N GLY A 521 8.13 13.91 13.34
CA GLY A 521 9.32 13.07 13.21
C GLY A 521 10.04 12.76 14.54
N TYR A 522 10.04 13.69 15.49
CA TYR A 522 10.66 13.50 16.82
C TYR A 522 9.91 12.46 17.67
N VAL A 523 8.57 12.52 17.68
CA VAL A 523 7.73 11.56 18.42
C VAL A 523 7.86 10.16 17.82
N ILE A 524 7.85 10.07 16.50
CA ILE A 524 8.03 8.80 15.78
C ILE A 524 9.36 8.18 16.14
N GLU A 525 10.45 8.95 16.04
CA GLU A 525 11.81 8.49 16.34
C GLU A 525 11.95 8.08 17.81
N ALA A 526 11.41 8.87 18.74
CA ALA A 526 11.42 8.52 20.16
C ALA A 526 10.71 7.18 20.43
N ASN A 527 9.53 6.95 19.84
CA ASN A 527 8.81 5.69 20.00
C ASN A 527 9.54 4.49 19.38
N LEU A 528 10.17 4.68 18.22
CA LEU A 528 10.98 3.65 17.58
C LEU A 528 12.21 3.30 18.44
N ASN A 529 12.89 4.28 19.02
CA ASN A 529 14.03 4.06 19.90
C ASN A 529 13.63 3.37 21.21
N ARG A 530 12.52 3.78 21.83
CA ARG A 530 11.96 3.08 23.01
C ARG A 530 11.64 1.61 22.70
N TYR A 531 11.07 1.32 21.52
CA TYR A 531 10.81 -0.06 21.11
C TYR A 531 12.10 -0.84 20.88
N LYS A 532 13.11 -0.24 20.21
CA LYS A 532 14.42 -0.88 20.00
C LYS A 532 15.10 -1.20 21.32
N ASN A 533 15.04 -0.29 22.30
CA ASN A 533 15.66 -0.45 23.62
C ASN A 533 14.91 -1.43 24.55
N GLY A 534 13.68 -1.83 24.20
CA GLY A 534 12.91 -2.78 25.01
C GLY A 534 11.95 -2.14 26.01
N ASP A 535 11.76 -0.82 25.95
CA ASP A 535 10.81 -0.10 26.80
C ASP A 535 9.36 -0.31 26.35
N LEU A 536 9.16 -0.78 25.13
CA LEU A 536 7.86 -1.09 24.55
C LEU A 536 7.82 -2.53 24.04
N ASP A 537 6.67 -3.18 24.25
CA ASP A 537 6.41 -4.54 23.79
C ASP A 537 5.67 -4.54 22.43
N VAL A 538 4.90 -3.49 22.17
CA VAL A 538 4.04 -3.39 20.96
C VAL A 538 4.19 -2.03 20.28
N LEU A 539 4.36 -2.06 18.96
CA LEU A 539 4.17 -0.88 18.10
C LEU A 539 2.94 -1.06 17.21
N LEU A 540 2.10 -0.04 17.15
CA LEU A 540 0.96 0.07 16.25
C LEU A 540 1.37 0.92 15.04
N LEU A 541 1.32 0.36 13.84
CA LEU A 541 1.77 1.01 12.60
C LEU A 541 0.69 0.99 11.53
N ASN A 542 0.44 2.16 10.95
CA ASN A 542 -0.38 2.25 9.73
C ASN A 542 0.47 1.84 8.52
N SER A 543 0.06 0.77 7.82
CA SER A 543 0.80 0.22 6.69
C SER A 543 0.96 1.21 5.52
N ASN A 544 -0.01 2.11 5.32
CA ASN A 544 0.03 3.10 4.25
C ASN A 544 1.07 4.21 4.49
N ASN A 545 1.34 4.54 5.76
CA ASN A 545 2.25 5.62 6.13
C ASN A 545 3.67 5.11 6.44
N TYR A 546 3.79 3.88 6.93
CA TYR A 546 5.04 3.32 7.46
C TYR A 546 5.42 1.99 6.81
N GLY A 547 4.90 1.71 5.64
CA GLY A 547 5.27 0.55 4.83
C GLY A 547 6.73 0.57 4.36
N SER A 548 7.40 1.75 4.30
CA SER A 548 8.77 1.91 3.81
C SER A 548 9.74 2.50 4.83
N GLY A 549 11.00 2.10 4.80
CA GLY A 549 12.14 2.82 5.39
C GLY A 549 12.53 2.53 6.85
N ILE A 550 11.71 1.89 7.68
CA ILE A 550 12.06 1.67 9.10
C ILE A 550 12.74 0.31 9.30
N ASN A 551 13.84 0.27 10.06
CA ASN A 551 14.50 -0.98 10.44
C ASN A 551 14.05 -1.43 11.84
N LEU A 552 13.40 -2.60 11.92
CA LEU A 552 12.83 -3.18 13.13
C LEU A 552 13.20 -4.68 13.27
N GLN A 553 14.46 -5.02 12.99
CA GLN A 553 14.97 -6.39 13.01
C GLN A 553 14.89 -7.09 14.39
N ASN A 554 14.72 -6.33 15.47
CA ASN A 554 14.55 -6.86 16.84
C ASN A 554 13.10 -7.31 17.15
N THR A 555 12.17 -7.17 16.20
CA THR A 555 10.79 -7.65 16.30
C THR A 555 10.76 -9.17 16.27
N THR A 556 9.99 -9.80 17.13
CA THR A 556 9.81 -11.26 17.13
C THR A 556 8.56 -11.71 16.38
N ASP A 557 7.52 -10.89 16.42
CA ASP A 557 6.20 -11.20 15.89
C ASP A 557 5.59 -10.02 15.13
N ILE A 558 5.07 -10.26 13.94
CA ILE A 558 4.26 -9.31 13.18
C ILE A 558 2.81 -9.80 13.24
N VAL A 559 1.88 -8.88 13.42
CA VAL A 559 0.44 -9.16 13.40
C VAL A 559 -0.24 -8.28 12.36
N PHE A 560 -0.82 -8.90 11.35
CA PHE A 560 -1.71 -8.25 10.40
C PHE A 560 -3.15 -8.36 10.91
N PHE A 561 -3.76 -7.23 11.21
CA PHE A 561 -5.09 -7.18 11.82
C PHE A 561 -6.23 -7.36 10.81
N HIS A 562 -5.94 -7.21 9.53
CA HIS A 562 -6.84 -7.50 8.41
C HIS A 562 -6.01 -7.83 7.15
N LYS A 563 -6.66 -8.38 6.13
CA LYS A 563 -6.02 -8.71 4.86
C LYS A 563 -5.54 -7.45 4.14
N MET A 564 -4.30 -7.46 3.70
CA MET A 564 -3.67 -6.40 2.91
C MET A 564 -3.29 -6.92 1.53
N SER A 565 -2.79 -6.05 0.66
CA SER A 565 -2.18 -6.51 -0.60
C SER A 565 -0.87 -7.24 -0.32
N LYS A 566 -0.52 -8.22 -1.13
CA LYS A 566 0.73 -8.98 -0.99
C LYS A 566 1.97 -8.09 -0.98
N ASP A 567 1.95 -7.00 -1.75
CA ASP A 567 3.07 -6.05 -1.80
C ASP A 567 3.28 -5.36 -0.45
N ILE A 568 2.18 -4.91 0.19
CA ILE A 568 2.23 -4.29 1.52
C ILE A 568 2.68 -5.33 2.55
N GLU A 569 2.13 -6.54 2.52
CA GLU A 569 2.52 -7.62 3.43
C GLU A 569 4.01 -7.93 3.32
N THR A 570 4.53 -8.06 2.10
CA THR A 570 5.95 -8.31 1.82
C THR A 570 6.83 -7.15 2.30
N GLN A 571 6.45 -5.91 2.04
CA GLN A 571 7.18 -4.73 2.52
C GLN A 571 7.22 -4.67 4.05
N VAL A 572 6.10 -4.93 4.71
CA VAL A 572 5.98 -4.96 6.18
C VAL A 572 6.84 -6.06 6.78
N ILE A 573 6.77 -7.28 6.26
CA ILE A 573 7.60 -8.41 6.71
C ILE A 573 9.08 -8.06 6.56
N GLY A 574 9.49 -7.48 5.46
CA GLY A 574 10.87 -7.06 5.20
C GLY A 574 11.40 -5.96 6.13
N ARG A 575 10.55 -5.32 6.97
CA ARG A 575 11.02 -4.40 8.03
C ARG A 575 11.66 -5.13 9.19
N ALA A 576 11.18 -6.31 9.52
CA ALA A 576 11.70 -7.17 10.58
C ALA A 576 12.59 -8.28 10.04
N GLN A 577 12.33 -8.78 8.83
CA GLN A 577 13.12 -9.80 8.15
C GLN A 577 14.31 -9.14 7.46
N ARG A 578 15.37 -8.90 8.21
CA ARG A 578 16.58 -8.21 7.73
C ARG A 578 17.84 -8.92 8.16
N TYR A 579 18.91 -8.65 7.42
CA TYR A 579 20.24 -9.14 7.75
C TYR A 579 20.64 -8.79 9.19
N GLY A 580 21.25 -9.77 9.88
CA GLY A 580 21.60 -9.65 11.31
C GLY A 580 20.51 -10.07 12.28
N ARG A 581 19.37 -10.54 11.80
CA ARG A 581 18.34 -11.15 12.63
C ARG A 581 18.82 -12.49 13.20
N ILE A 582 18.72 -12.68 14.52
CA ILE A 582 19.13 -13.89 15.26
C ILE A 582 17.89 -14.75 15.46
N GLY A 583 16.86 -14.79 15.10
CA GLY A 583 15.71 -15.68 15.39
C GLY A 583 14.69 -15.72 14.27
N ARG A 584 13.89 -16.76 14.27
CA ARG A 584 12.82 -16.89 13.30
C ARG A 584 11.74 -15.85 13.56
N LEU A 585 11.34 -15.09 12.52
CA LEU A 585 10.22 -14.17 12.57
C LEU A 585 8.91 -14.96 12.51
N ARG A 586 7.94 -14.61 13.34
CA ARG A 586 6.56 -15.12 13.25
C ARG A 586 5.67 -14.05 12.70
N VAL A 587 4.85 -14.43 11.72
CA VAL A 587 3.89 -13.54 11.05
C VAL A 587 2.50 -14.11 11.28
N HIS A 588 1.68 -13.37 12.00
CA HIS A 588 0.32 -13.75 12.36
C HIS A 588 -0.68 -12.96 11.52
N PHE A 589 -1.54 -13.66 10.80
CA PHE A 589 -2.66 -13.09 10.08
C PHE A 589 -3.95 -13.34 10.86
N LEU A 590 -4.59 -12.28 11.36
CA LEU A 590 -5.89 -12.37 12.03
C LEU A 590 -6.99 -12.13 11.00
N TYR A 591 -7.55 -13.21 10.47
CA TYR A 591 -8.51 -13.16 9.38
C TYR A 591 -9.89 -13.65 9.79
N TYR A 592 -10.90 -13.03 9.21
CA TYR A 592 -12.25 -13.57 9.17
C TYR A 592 -12.41 -14.54 8.00
N ASP A 593 -13.46 -15.37 8.01
CA ASP A 593 -13.69 -16.37 6.96
C ASP A 593 -13.70 -15.82 5.53
N HIS A 594 -14.13 -14.58 5.33
CA HIS A 594 -14.17 -13.95 4.02
C HIS A 594 -12.83 -13.30 3.59
N GLU A 595 -11.87 -13.21 4.50
CA GLU A 595 -10.52 -12.71 4.22
C GLU A 595 -9.55 -13.83 3.83
N LEU A 596 -9.91 -15.09 4.12
CA LEU A 596 -9.14 -16.28 3.73
C LEU A 596 -9.29 -16.53 2.22
#